data_0462ffe5925e80e865c873eca7f52060
#
_entry.id   0462ffe5925e80e865c873eca7f52060
#
_cell.length_a   1.000
_cell.length_b   1.000
_cell.length_c   1.000
_cell.angle_alpha   90.00
_cell.angle_beta   90.00
_cell.angle_gamma   90.00
#
_symmetry.space_group_name_H-M   'P 1'
#
loop_
_entity.id
_entity.type
_entity.pdbx_description
1 polymer ?
#
loop_
_entity_poly.entity_id
_entity_poly.type
_entity_poly.pdbx_seq_one_letter_code
_entity_poly.pdbx_strand_id
1 'polypeptide(L)'
;MAMENEQGMPTFTINRIAPVVEMLNYYATANNPRWQAIGAEGSDSDVAAVFSDLADYVWHLSDGDTMYSNVINNCVTKSLGYMLIDVDADMDNGMGEIVIKQPEPFDIFVDPKCRDILFRDAAFVLVRKVLPKSHLISIYPEYKAKIKKASSEHMAYDSATARSMDGTQQDFYYDDTDILSIDPEDGKEDVVQEYFELYEKIKVPFVNVFYRIPPDKEQIKAMQEQVSVKIQEMTAELQVQMAEQQAEMQKAVEMGEMLPERMALEMKKAQDQAAAQIENFQQEYMSQLQSEASKVENKIMSEKEFNILSQDETFSKMLVDSVKFYGNRIKQTCVVGDTLIYEKIFPEVVKDYPIVPFHFKWTGTPYPMSAVAPLVGKQREINKSHQIMVHNASLGSSLRWLYEEGSLDTEVWSQYSSSPGALLPVRPGSERPTPVMPAPLSSAFFTMVQEGKADMEYLAGIYASMQGDTKSQHETFRGMLALDEYGTRRVKQWMKHSIEPAL
;
A
#
# COMPACT_ATOMS: atom_id res chain seq x y z
N MET A 1 -17.75 33.13 7.09
CA MET A 1 -16.90 33.95 7.99
C MET A 1 -16.86 35.43 7.59
N ALA A 2 -16.45 35.82 6.37
CA ALA A 2 -16.40 37.24 5.97
C ALA A 2 -17.77 37.97 6.10
N MET A 3 -18.85 37.41 5.55
CA MET A 3 -20.20 37.96 5.69
C MET A 3 -20.74 38.02 7.12
N GLU A 4 -20.32 37.10 8.00
CA GLU A 4 -20.73 37.09 9.40
C GLU A 4 -20.02 38.19 10.19
N ASN A 5 -18.76 38.50 9.87
CA ASN A 5 -18.03 39.65 10.44
C ASN A 5 -18.63 40.98 10.04
N GLU A 6 -19.10 41.13 8.79
CA GLU A 6 -19.79 42.35 8.32
C GLU A 6 -21.12 42.61 9.04
N GLN A 7 -21.76 41.52 9.53
CA GLN A 7 -23.02 41.65 10.30
C GLN A 7 -22.78 41.80 11.83
N GLY A 8 -21.52 41.87 12.28
CA GLY A 8 -21.18 42.02 13.71
C GLY A 8 -21.45 40.75 14.51
N MET A 9 -21.60 39.59 13.86
CA MET A 9 -21.74 38.32 14.57
C MET A 9 -20.37 37.77 15.02
N PRO A 10 -20.26 37.20 16.22
CA PRO A 10 -19.02 36.60 16.68
C PRO A 10 -18.70 35.37 15.84
N THR A 11 -17.48 35.30 15.29
CA THR A 11 -16.98 34.15 14.54
C THR A 11 -16.01 33.36 15.41
N PHE A 12 -16.46 32.27 15.99
CA PHE A 12 -15.60 31.31 16.70
C PHE A 12 -16.07 29.89 16.47
N THR A 13 -15.14 28.96 16.60
CA THR A 13 -15.39 27.54 16.41
C THR A 13 -15.03 26.79 17.67
N ILE A 14 -15.97 26.01 18.22
CA ILE A 14 -15.71 25.06 19.28
C ILE A 14 -15.47 23.72 18.61
N ASN A 15 -14.22 23.37 18.35
CA ASN A 15 -13.87 22.13 17.64
C ASN A 15 -14.10 20.90 18.52
N ARG A 16 -15.20 20.20 18.28
CA ARG A 16 -15.55 18.93 18.94
C ARG A 16 -15.17 17.70 18.14
N ILE A 17 -14.73 17.90 16.90
CA ILE A 17 -14.26 16.82 16.03
C ILE A 17 -12.84 16.41 16.42
N ALA A 18 -11.99 17.35 16.85
CA ALA A 18 -10.60 17.06 17.19
C ALA A 18 -10.44 15.94 18.23
N PRO A 19 -11.15 15.94 19.38
CA PRO A 19 -11.05 14.85 20.36
C PRO A 19 -11.46 13.49 19.80
N VAL A 20 -12.41 13.47 18.84
CA VAL A 20 -12.84 12.22 18.17
C VAL A 20 -11.70 11.68 17.30
N VAL A 21 -11.06 12.56 16.53
CA VAL A 21 -9.92 12.19 15.68
C VAL A 21 -8.75 11.68 16.52
N GLU A 22 -8.41 12.41 17.59
CA GLU A 22 -7.33 12.03 18.51
C GLU A 22 -7.58 10.66 19.14
N MET A 23 -8.81 10.38 19.57
CA MET A 23 -9.17 9.11 20.18
C MET A 23 -9.10 7.95 19.18
N LEU A 24 -9.59 8.13 17.93
CA LEU A 24 -9.49 7.14 16.88
C LEU A 24 -8.04 6.84 16.51
N ASN A 25 -7.21 7.89 16.41
CA ASN A 25 -5.78 7.75 16.16
C ASN A 25 -5.12 6.96 17.30
N TYR A 26 -5.40 7.32 18.57
CA TYR A 26 -4.86 6.61 19.72
C TYR A 26 -5.18 5.12 19.70
N TYR A 27 -6.44 4.73 19.48
CA TYR A 27 -6.80 3.32 19.44
C TYR A 27 -6.16 2.55 18.29
N ALA A 28 -5.98 3.18 17.13
CA ALA A 28 -5.39 2.54 15.97
C ALA A 28 -3.85 2.43 16.05
N THR A 29 -3.20 3.36 16.78
CA THR A 29 -1.73 3.42 16.88
C THR A 29 -1.19 2.98 18.25
N ALA A 30 -2.06 2.58 19.18
CA ALA A 30 -1.66 2.10 20.51
C ALA A 30 -0.77 0.84 20.44
N ASN A 31 -0.94 0.05 19.42
CA ASN A 31 -0.11 -1.11 19.14
C ASN A 31 0.48 -0.97 17.72
N ASN A 32 1.80 -0.94 17.62
CA ASN A 32 2.46 -0.91 16.34
C ASN A 32 2.29 -2.23 15.60
N PRO A 33 2.06 -2.21 14.27
CA PRO A 33 1.99 -3.42 13.48
C PRO A 33 3.33 -4.15 13.50
N ARG A 34 3.26 -5.48 13.51
CA ARG A 34 4.42 -6.36 13.40
C ARG A 34 4.13 -7.47 12.42
N TRP A 35 5.12 -7.81 11.62
CA TRP A 35 5.01 -8.86 10.62
C TRP A 35 5.79 -10.08 11.07
N GLN A 36 5.21 -11.25 10.85
CA GLN A 36 5.87 -12.53 11.09
C GLN A 36 5.71 -13.38 9.84
N ALA A 37 6.80 -13.69 9.19
CA ALA A 37 6.80 -14.67 8.12
C ALA A 37 6.65 -16.07 8.70
N ILE A 38 5.86 -16.90 8.04
CA ILE A 38 5.63 -18.30 8.43
C ILE A 38 6.10 -19.18 7.28
N GLY A 39 6.99 -20.14 7.57
CA GLY A 39 7.44 -21.11 6.58
C GLY A 39 6.29 -21.97 6.08
N ALA A 40 6.21 -22.19 4.76
CA ALA A 40 5.22 -23.08 4.16
C ALA A 40 5.56 -24.55 4.40
N GLU A 41 6.85 -24.88 4.48
CA GLU A 41 7.38 -26.21 4.77
C GLU A 41 8.28 -26.17 6.00
N GLY A 42 8.48 -27.33 6.65
CA GLY A 42 9.29 -27.39 7.87
C GLY A 42 10.76 -27.01 7.70
N SER A 43 11.28 -27.03 6.47
CA SER A 43 12.66 -26.61 6.12
C SER A 43 12.82 -25.09 6.01
N ASP A 44 11.70 -24.34 5.94
CA ASP A 44 11.72 -22.91 5.62
C ASP A 44 11.71 -22.01 6.88
N SER A 45 11.82 -22.59 8.07
CA SER A 45 11.76 -21.85 9.35
C SER A 45 12.83 -20.77 9.46
N ASP A 46 14.07 -21.09 9.04
CA ASP A 46 15.20 -20.17 9.13
C ASP A 46 15.08 -19.03 8.12
N VAL A 47 14.58 -19.35 6.92
CA VAL A 47 14.29 -18.36 5.87
C VAL A 47 13.16 -17.44 6.32
N ALA A 48 12.10 -17.98 6.94
CA ALA A 48 10.99 -17.18 7.47
C ALA A 48 11.45 -16.22 8.58
N ALA A 49 12.38 -16.65 9.45
CA ALA A 49 12.96 -15.76 10.45
C ALA A 49 13.70 -14.58 9.81
N VAL A 50 14.53 -14.82 8.79
CA VAL A 50 15.25 -13.76 8.05
C VAL A 50 14.28 -12.78 7.39
N PHE A 51 13.17 -13.26 6.81
CA PHE A 51 12.16 -12.37 6.24
C PHE A 51 11.44 -11.53 7.30
N SER A 52 11.20 -12.07 8.50
CA SER A 52 10.63 -11.31 9.62
C SER A 52 11.57 -10.19 10.06
N ASP A 53 12.86 -10.50 10.23
CA ASP A 53 13.89 -9.53 10.61
C ASP A 53 14.08 -8.45 9.51
N LEU A 54 13.98 -8.83 8.23
CA LEU A 54 14.03 -7.89 7.12
C LEU A 54 12.83 -6.93 7.12
N ALA A 55 11.64 -7.42 7.40
CA ALA A 55 10.44 -6.57 7.49
C ALA A 55 10.58 -5.55 8.64
N ASP A 56 11.05 -5.99 9.80
CA ASP A 56 11.32 -5.12 10.95
C ASP A 56 12.42 -4.08 10.64
N TYR A 57 13.46 -4.49 9.91
CA TYR A 57 14.53 -3.58 9.45
C TYR A 57 13.99 -2.48 8.53
N VAL A 58 13.24 -2.85 7.48
CA VAL A 58 12.64 -1.89 6.53
C VAL A 58 11.69 -0.93 7.23
N TRP A 59 10.90 -1.44 8.18
CA TRP A 59 10.01 -0.63 9.00
C TRP A 59 10.76 0.41 9.83
N HIS A 60 11.83 -0.02 10.50
CA HIS A 60 12.65 0.87 11.31
C HIS A 60 13.41 1.89 10.46
N LEU A 61 13.99 1.46 9.33
CA LEU A 61 14.68 2.33 8.38
C LEU A 61 13.78 3.47 7.86
N SER A 62 12.50 3.17 7.66
CA SER A 62 11.51 4.10 7.13
C SER A 62 10.81 4.95 8.20
N ASP A 63 11.25 4.93 9.47
CA ASP A 63 10.51 5.54 10.60
C ASP A 63 9.03 5.13 10.62
N GLY A 64 8.80 3.83 10.50
CA GLY A 64 7.50 3.23 10.26
C GLY A 64 6.43 3.60 11.29
N ASP A 65 6.79 3.77 12.55
CA ASP A 65 5.84 4.12 13.61
C ASP A 65 5.24 5.53 13.42
N THR A 66 6.09 6.50 13.12
CA THR A 66 5.66 7.88 12.83
C THR A 66 4.85 7.93 11.54
N MET A 67 5.34 7.26 10.51
CA MET A 67 4.66 7.18 9.22
C MET A 67 3.29 6.52 9.34
N TYR A 68 3.18 5.39 10.07
CA TYR A 68 1.91 4.71 10.32
C TYR A 68 0.91 5.62 11.04
N SER A 69 1.36 6.33 12.08
CA SER A 69 0.53 7.29 12.79
C SER A 69 -0.02 8.38 11.86
N ASN A 70 0.81 8.91 10.96
CA ASN A 70 0.40 9.90 9.97
C ASN A 70 -0.58 9.33 8.92
N VAL A 71 -0.34 8.11 8.45
CA VAL A 71 -1.25 7.40 7.52
C VAL A 71 -2.61 7.19 8.16
N ILE A 72 -2.66 6.76 9.42
CA ILE A 72 -3.91 6.60 10.17
C ILE A 72 -4.63 7.94 10.36
N ASN A 73 -3.91 8.99 10.69
CA ASN A 73 -4.49 10.34 10.81
C ASN A 73 -5.10 10.81 9.48
N ASN A 74 -4.42 10.57 8.35
CA ASN A 74 -4.96 10.83 7.02
C ASN A 74 -6.20 9.98 6.73
N CYS A 75 -6.17 8.70 7.08
CA CYS A 75 -7.30 7.80 6.93
C CYS A 75 -8.54 8.29 7.71
N VAL A 76 -8.38 8.71 8.95
CA VAL A 76 -9.47 9.21 9.81
C VAL A 76 -10.00 10.55 9.30
N THR A 77 -9.13 11.48 8.93
CA THR A 77 -9.49 12.86 8.55
C THR A 77 -9.89 12.99 7.07
N LYS A 78 -9.05 12.46 6.18
CA LYS A 78 -9.17 12.59 4.72
C LYS A 78 -9.83 11.38 4.05
N SER A 79 -10.24 10.38 4.82
CA SER A 79 -10.84 9.11 4.40
C SER A 79 -9.87 8.04 3.88
N LEU A 80 -8.73 8.42 3.38
CA LEU A 80 -7.68 7.58 2.81
C LEU A 80 -6.33 7.96 3.41
N GLY A 81 -5.53 6.97 3.70
CA GLY A 81 -4.09 7.07 3.92
C GLY A 81 -3.40 6.11 2.95
N TYR A 82 -2.15 6.37 2.61
CA TYR A 82 -1.39 5.53 1.70
C TYR A 82 0.01 5.28 2.23
N MET A 83 0.49 4.06 2.01
CA MET A 83 1.90 3.70 2.07
C MET A 83 2.38 3.36 0.66
N LEU A 84 3.51 3.92 0.27
CA LEU A 84 4.19 3.63 -1.00
C LEU A 84 5.47 2.88 -0.68
N ILE A 85 5.57 1.66 -1.19
CA ILE A 85 6.81 0.87 -1.13
C ILE A 85 7.67 1.27 -2.33
N ASP A 86 8.84 1.84 -2.05
CA ASP A 86 9.75 2.39 -3.06
C ASP A 86 11.17 1.87 -2.82
N VAL A 87 12.05 2.09 -3.77
CA VAL A 87 13.49 1.82 -3.63
C VAL A 87 14.22 3.16 -3.68
N ASP A 88 14.89 3.50 -2.60
CA ASP A 88 15.75 4.66 -2.55
C ASP A 88 17.13 4.31 -3.11
N ALA A 89 17.43 4.81 -4.31
CA ALA A 89 18.65 4.48 -5.03
C ALA A 89 19.93 5.11 -4.41
N ASP A 90 19.78 6.12 -3.58
CA ASP A 90 20.91 6.83 -2.97
C ASP A 90 21.45 6.12 -1.70
N MET A 91 20.63 5.21 -1.16
CA MET A 91 21.02 4.42 0.01
C MET A 91 21.99 3.28 -0.37
N ASP A 92 22.70 2.75 0.61
CA ASP A 92 23.70 1.68 0.49
C ASP A 92 24.70 1.91 -0.64
N ASN A 93 25.30 3.11 -0.69
CA ASN A 93 26.31 3.49 -1.68
C ASN A 93 25.86 3.32 -3.15
N GLY A 94 24.58 3.53 -3.42
CA GLY A 94 23.99 3.43 -4.76
C GLY A 94 23.48 2.02 -5.12
N MET A 95 23.48 1.06 -4.18
CA MET A 95 22.84 -0.24 -4.39
C MET A 95 21.33 -0.17 -4.20
N GLY A 96 20.86 0.80 -3.45
CA GLY A 96 19.46 1.06 -3.17
C GLY A 96 18.88 0.19 -2.05
N GLU A 97 18.05 0.78 -1.22
CA GLU A 97 17.31 0.07 -0.17
C GLU A 97 15.81 0.25 -0.32
N ILE A 98 15.06 -0.76 0.15
CA ILE A 98 13.59 -0.68 0.18
C ILE A 98 13.19 0.25 1.30
N VAL A 99 12.39 1.25 0.97
CA VAL A 99 11.85 2.23 1.92
C VAL A 99 10.34 2.35 1.75
N ILE A 100 9.66 2.67 2.84
CA ILE A 100 8.24 2.96 2.83
C ILE A 100 8.09 4.48 2.92
N LYS A 101 7.32 5.06 2.01
CA LYS A 101 7.03 6.50 1.96
C LYS A 101 5.54 6.74 2.16
N GLN A 102 5.20 7.91 2.68
CA GLN A 102 3.81 8.33 2.83
C GLN A 102 3.49 9.41 1.80
N PRO A 103 2.80 9.08 0.70
CA PRO A 103 2.30 10.09 -0.22
C PRO A 103 1.05 10.79 0.33
N GLU A 104 0.82 12.03 -0.13
CA GLU A 104 -0.38 12.78 0.21
C GLU A 104 -1.62 12.14 -0.46
N PRO A 105 -2.70 11.83 0.29
CA PRO A 105 -3.87 11.14 -0.26
C PRO A 105 -4.54 11.83 -1.44
N PHE A 106 -4.47 13.15 -1.50
CA PHE A 106 -5.11 13.90 -2.58
C PHE A 106 -4.27 14.00 -3.85
N ASP A 107 -3.04 13.51 -3.82
CA ASP A 107 -2.16 13.42 -4.98
C ASP A 107 -2.18 12.03 -5.62
N ILE A 108 -3.03 11.13 -5.09
CA ILE A 108 -3.20 9.78 -5.64
C ILE A 108 -4.57 9.68 -6.32
N PHE A 109 -4.56 9.29 -7.58
CA PHE A 109 -5.75 9.10 -8.39
C PHE A 109 -5.84 7.63 -8.79
N VAL A 110 -6.98 7.02 -8.48
CA VAL A 110 -7.24 5.60 -8.72
C VAL A 110 -8.37 5.45 -9.73
N ASP A 111 -8.35 4.37 -10.50
CA ASP A 111 -9.42 4.02 -11.42
C ASP A 111 -10.80 4.03 -10.70
N PRO A 112 -11.75 4.90 -11.10
CA PRO A 112 -13.06 4.98 -10.46
C PRO A 112 -13.90 3.70 -10.56
N LYS A 113 -13.52 2.78 -11.47
CA LYS A 113 -14.18 1.48 -11.64
C LYS A 113 -13.72 0.44 -10.64
N CYS A 114 -12.65 0.71 -9.90
CA CYS A 114 -12.13 -0.17 -8.88
C CYS A 114 -13.19 -0.48 -7.80
N ARG A 115 -13.27 -1.74 -7.40
CA ARG A 115 -14.18 -2.24 -6.36
C ARG A 115 -13.46 -3.02 -5.27
N ASP A 116 -12.21 -3.36 -5.49
CA ASP A 116 -11.38 -4.02 -4.48
C ASP A 116 -10.80 -3.01 -3.49
N ILE A 117 -10.84 -3.36 -2.21
CA ILE A 117 -10.37 -2.53 -1.10
C ILE A 117 -8.85 -2.24 -1.17
N LEU A 118 -8.07 -3.14 -1.78
CA LEU A 118 -6.62 -3.02 -1.97
C LEU A 118 -6.23 -2.60 -3.41
N PHE A 119 -7.19 -2.15 -4.20
CA PHE A 119 -7.00 -1.70 -5.59
C PHE A 119 -6.45 -2.77 -6.55
N ARG A 120 -6.64 -4.06 -6.21
CA ARG A 120 -6.13 -5.16 -7.05
C ARG A 120 -6.83 -5.25 -8.41
N ASP A 121 -8.06 -4.77 -8.52
CA ASP A 121 -8.86 -4.72 -9.75
C ASP A 121 -8.74 -3.38 -10.50
N ALA A 122 -8.05 -2.38 -9.93
CA ALA A 122 -7.84 -1.11 -10.60
C ALA A 122 -7.00 -1.29 -11.88
N ALA A 123 -7.38 -0.61 -12.95
CA ALA A 123 -6.61 -0.60 -14.20
C ALA A 123 -5.35 0.25 -14.07
N PHE A 124 -5.42 1.33 -13.31
CA PHE A 124 -4.29 2.23 -13.07
C PHE A 124 -4.35 2.88 -11.69
N VAL A 125 -3.18 3.30 -11.22
CA VAL A 125 -2.99 4.21 -10.08
C VAL A 125 -2.00 5.28 -10.50
N LEU A 126 -2.35 6.56 -10.32
CA LEU A 126 -1.54 7.70 -10.68
C LEU A 126 -1.13 8.45 -9.41
N VAL A 127 0.15 8.72 -9.26
CA VAL A 127 0.72 9.56 -8.20
C VAL A 127 1.20 10.86 -8.80
N ARG A 128 0.69 11.98 -8.29
CA ARG A 128 1.16 13.32 -8.65
C ARG A 128 2.12 13.83 -7.58
N LYS A 129 3.17 14.49 -8.00
CA LYS A 129 4.11 15.22 -7.14
C LYS A 129 4.40 16.57 -7.78
N VAL A 130 4.59 17.59 -6.96
CA VAL A 130 4.97 18.93 -7.42
C VAL A 130 6.36 19.21 -6.89
N LEU A 131 7.33 19.29 -7.77
CA LEU A 131 8.76 19.39 -7.42
C LEU A 131 9.46 20.46 -8.25
N PRO A 132 10.47 21.15 -7.70
CA PRO A 132 11.32 22.06 -8.46
C PRO A 132 12.06 21.32 -9.58
N LYS A 133 12.25 21.97 -10.75
CA LYS A 133 12.99 21.38 -11.87
C LYS A 133 14.40 20.96 -11.52
N SER A 134 15.10 21.75 -10.70
CA SER A 134 16.44 21.41 -10.22
C SER A 134 16.46 20.09 -9.47
N HIS A 135 15.47 19.89 -8.61
CA HIS A 135 15.34 18.67 -7.84
C HIS A 135 15.04 17.45 -8.73
N LEU A 136 14.13 17.60 -9.71
CA LEU A 136 13.86 16.54 -10.70
C LEU A 136 15.10 16.19 -11.53
N ILE A 137 15.94 17.18 -11.88
CA ILE A 137 17.19 16.95 -12.59
C ILE A 137 18.20 16.21 -11.71
N SER A 138 18.22 16.48 -10.40
CA SER A 138 19.11 15.77 -9.47
C SER A 138 18.68 14.30 -9.31
N ILE A 139 17.38 14.02 -9.27
CA ILE A 139 16.84 12.65 -9.20
C ILE A 139 17.09 11.90 -10.53
N TYR A 140 16.91 12.57 -11.67
CA TYR A 140 17.02 11.98 -13.00
C TYR A 140 18.03 12.68 -13.88
N PRO A 141 19.36 12.61 -13.57
CA PRO A 141 20.39 13.34 -14.31
C PRO A 141 20.49 12.93 -15.77
N GLU A 142 20.21 11.68 -16.11
CA GLU A 142 20.21 11.15 -17.48
C GLU A 142 19.16 11.84 -18.37
N TYR A 143 18.06 12.31 -17.79
CA TYR A 143 16.94 12.93 -18.52
C TYR A 143 16.95 14.46 -18.42
N LYS A 144 18.02 15.09 -17.94
CA LYS A 144 18.17 16.55 -17.78
C LYS A 144 17.71 17.35 -19.00
N ALA A 145 18.08 16.91 -20.22
CA ALA A 145 17.70 17.61 -21.44
C ALA A 145 16.20 17.57 -21.73
N LYS A 146 15.53 16.50 -21.33
CA LYS A 146 14.07 16.34 -21.48
C LYS A 146 13.34 17.19 -20.42
N ILE A 147 13.77 17.12 -19.15
CA ILE A 147 13.18 17.86 -18.04
C ILE A 147 13.28 19.38 -18.27
N LYS A 148 14.42 19.89 -18.77
CA LYS A 148 14.57 21.29 -19.11
C LYS A 148 13.62 21.78 -20.22
N LYS A 149 13.23 20.89 -21.15
CA LYS A 149 12.30 21.20 -22.26
C LYS A 149 10.82 21.01 -21.88
N ALA A 150 10.53 20.30 -20.79
CA ALA A 150 9.16 20.07 -20.34
C ALA A 150 8.45 21.40 -20.09
N SER A 151 7.18 21.48 -20.54
CA SER A 151 6.38 22.67 -20.33
C SER A 151 6.16 22.89 -18.85
N SER A 152 6.21 24.14 -18.44
CA SER A 152 5.96 24.57 -17.07
C SER A 152 4.57 25.22 -16.95
N GLU A 153 3.59 24.71 -17.70
CA GLU A 153 2.20 25.14 -17.51
C GLU A 153 1.73 24.67 -16.13
N HIS A 154 1.51 25.66 -15.30
CA HIS A 154 1.25 25.49 -13.89
C HIS A 154 -0.18 25.12 -13.62
N MET A 155 -0.39 23.99 -13.01
CA MET A 155 -1.43 23.88 -12.00
C MET A 155 -0.74 23.76 -10.63
N ALA A 156 -0.18 24.86 -10.17
CA ALA A 156 0.47 24.94 -8.87
C ALA A 156 -0.57 24.91 -7.74
N TYR A 157 -1.23 23.78 -7.60
CA TYR A 157 -2.03 23.45 -6.45
C TYR A 157 -1.21 22.53 -5.54
N ASP A 158 -0.46 23.12 -4.61
CA ASP A 158 0.12 22.34 -3.51
C ASP A 158 -1.00 21.92 -2.57
N SER A 159 -1.44 20.69 -2.74
CA SER A 159 -2.50 20.09 -1.94
C SER A 159 -2.16 20.00 -0.45
N ALA A 160 -0.90 19.92 -0.09
CA ALA A 160 -0.45 19.84 1.30
C ALA A 160 -0.47 21.22 1.96
N THR A 161 0.03 22.25 1.31
CA THR A 161 0.07 23.61 1.84
C THR A 161 -1.31 24.26 1.89
N ALA A 162 -2.16 24.03 0.91
CA ALA A 162 -3.54 24.56 0.90
C ALA A 162 -4.41 24.00 2.06
N ARG A 163 -3.99 22.92 2.70
CA ARG A 163 -4.74 22.26 3.79
C ARG A 163 -4.19 22.50 5.17
N SER A 164 -2.95 22.93 5.30
CA SER A 164 -2.33 23.24 6.61
C SER A 164 -2.83 24.52 7.23
N MET A 165 -3.47 25.39 6.45
CA MET A 165 -3.96 26.66 6.94
C MET A 165 -5.46 26.58 7.26
N ASP A 166 -5.73 26.77 8.50
CA ASP A 166 -6.96 26.93 9.27
C ASP A 166 -8.18 27.41 8.47
N GLY A 167 -8.88 26.52 7.76
CA GLY A 167 -10.26 26.67 7.31
C GLY A 167 -10.62 27.88 6.43
N THR A 168 -9.70 28.73 6.11
CA THR A 168 -9.86 29.77 5.11
C THR A 168 -9.49 29.21 3.74
N GLN A 169 -10.47 28.98 2.89
CA GLN A 169 -10.27 28.85 1.45
C GLN A 169 -9.67 30.16 0.92
N GLN A 170 -8.41 30.40 1.19
CA GLN A 170 -7.63 31.24 0.31
C GLN A 170 -7.15 30.29 -0.79
N ASP A 171 -7.59 30.54 -1.99
CA ASP A 171 -6.99 30.00 -3.20
C ASP A 171 -5.53 30.48 -3.19
N PHE A 172 -4.63 29.64 -2.64
CA PHE A 172 -3.21 29.83 -2.86
C PHE A 172 -2.94 29.40 -4.30
N TYR A 173 -3.21 30.29 -5.23
CA TYR A 173 -2.48 30.30 -6.46
C TYR A 173 -1.05 30.62 -6.06
N TYR A 174 -0.11 29.73 -6.37
CA TYR A 174 1.28 30.14 -6.48
C TYR A 174 1.28 31.24 -7.53
N ASP A 175 1.37 32.46 -7.08
CA ASP A 175 1.78 33.54 -7.95
C ASP A 175 3.19 33.19 -8.44
N ASP A 176 3.53 33.48 -9.68
CA ASP A 176 4.88 33.25 -10.27
C ASP A 176 6.03 33.81 -9.43
N THR A 177 5.71 34.48 -8.33
CA THR A 177 6.61 35.10 -7.37
C THR A 177 6.93 34.22 -6.15
N ASP A 178 6.21 33.12 -5.89
CA ASP A 178 6.51 32.21 -4.77
C ASP A 178 7.58 31.18 -5.14
N ILE A 179 8.80 31.70 -5.22
CA ILE A 179 10.00 30.95 -5.55
C ILE A 179 10.41 30.13 -4.34
N LEU A 180 10.25 28.83 -4.45
CA LEU A 180 10.62 27.89 -3.39
C LEU A 180 12.10 27.55 -3.38
N SER A 181 12.82 27.78 -4.47
CA SER A 181 14.25 27.50 -4.57
C SER A 181 14.91 28.29 -5.70
N ILE A 182 16.23 28.46 -5.61
CA ILE A 182 17.06 29.01 -6.67
C ILE A 182 17.75 27.83 -7.36
N ASP A 183 17.72 27.79 -8.70
CA ASP A 183 18.45 26.79 -9.46
C ASP A 183 19.96 26.92 -9.15
N PRO A 184 20.60 25.89 -8.58
CA PRO A 184 21.99 25.94 -8.21
C PRO A 184 22.96 26.08 -9.40
N GLU A 185 22.52 25.77 -10.63
CA GLU A 185 23.35 25.90 -11.82
C GLU A 185 23.30 27.30 -12.45
N ASP A 186 22.12 27.90 -12.55
CA ASP A 186 21.92 29.16 -13.28
C ASP A 186 21.71 30.36 -12.36
N GLY A 187 21.52 30.17 -11.05
CA GLY A 187 21.23 31.23 -10.08
C GLY A 187 19.89 31.94 -10.34
N LYS A 188 19.02 31.36 -11.16
CA LYS A 188 17.69 31.87 -11.47
C LYS A 188 16.63 31.15 -10.63
N GLU A 189 15.47 31.74 -10.60
CA GLU A 189 14.29 31.15 -9.97
C GLU A 189 13.98 29.77 -10.54
N ASP A 190 13.90 28.77 -9.65
CA ASP A 190 13.59 27.41 -10.04
C ASP A 190 12.09 27.25 -10.22
N VAL A 191 11.68 26.77 -11.37
CA VAL A 191 10.29 26.61 -11.72
C VAL A 191 9.78 25.28 -11.17
N VAL A 192 8.68 25.34 -10.43
CA VAL A 192 7.98 24.17 -9.92
C VAL A 192 7.30 23.42 -11.07
N GLN A 193 7.38 22.11 -11.09
CA GLN A 193 6.89 21.25 -12.15
C GLN A 193 6.08 20.09 -11.59
N GLU A 194 4.97 19.77 -12.27
CA GLU A 194 4.23 18.57 -11.98
C GLU A 194 4.97 17.33 -12.52
N TYR A 195 5.09 16.33 -11.67
CA TYR A 195 5.67 15.03 -11.95
C TYR A 195 4.64 13.95 -11.67
N PHE A 196 4.39 13.10 -12.64
CA PHE A 196 3.41 12.03 -12.57
C PHE A 196 4.07 10.66 -12.67
N GLU A 197 3.72 9.77 -11.76
CA GLU A 197 4.03 8.35 -11.82
C GLU A 197 2.74 7.56 -12.05
N LEU A 198 2.60 7.02 -13.23
CA LEU A 198 1.46 6.19 -13.62
C LEU A 198 1.85 4.72 -13.48
N TYR A 199 1.10 3.98 -12.69
CA TYR A 199 1.20 2.53 -12.54
C TYR A 199 0.02 1.88 -13.24
N GLU A 200 0.28 1.01 -14.22
CA GLU A 200 -0.72 0.31 -15.02
C GLU A 200 -0.52 -1.20 -14.97
N LYS A 201 -1.62 -1.97 -14.94
CA LYS A 201 -1.58 -3.42 -15.11
C LYS A 201 -1.61 -3.77 -16.60
N ILE A 202 -0.50 -4.30 -17.09
CA ILE A 202 -0.36 -4.76 -18.47
C ILE A 202 -0.27 -6.29 -18.51
N LYS A 203 -0.75 -6.89 -19.61
CA LYS A 203 -0.58 -8.33 -19.89
C LYS A 203 0.65 -8.52 -20.77
N VAL A 204 1.62 -9.25 -20.24
CA VAL A 204 2.86 -9.58 -20.94
C VAL A 204 2.88 -11.08 -21.24
N PRO A 205 3.26 -11.51 -22.45
CA PRO A 205 3.37 -12.93 -22.79
C PRO A 205 4.61 -13.54 -22.12
N PHE A 206 4.39 -14.66 -21.42
CA PHE A 206 5.39 -15.51 -20.81
C PHE A 206 5.29 -16.93 -21.32
N VAL A 207 6.40 -17.64 -21.18
CA VAL A 207 6.48 -19.07 -21.49
C VAL A 207 6.96 -19.79 -20.23
N ASN A 208 6.16 -20.73 -19.75
CA ASN A 208 6.59 -21.70 -18.74
C ASN A 208 7.26 -22.86 -19.50
N VAL A 209 8.55 -23.00 -19.30
CA VAL A 209 9.40 -23.96 -20.00
C VAL A 209 9.71 -25.10 -19.06
N PHE A 210 9.39 -26.31 -19.49
CA PHE A 210 9.76 -27.53 -18.80
C PHE A 210 10.99 -28.10 -19.50
N TYR A 211 12.08 -28.22 -18.77
CA TYR A 211 13.34 -28.72 -19.33
C TYR A 211 13.94 -29.79 -18.42
N ARG A 212 14.66 -30.71 -19.06
CA ARG A 212 15.28 -31.83 -18.39
C ARG A 212 16.72 -31.48 -18.01
N ILE A 213 17.03 -31.54 -16.74
CA ILE A 213 18.38 -31.33 -16.23
C ILE A 213 19.12 -32.66 -16.26
N PRO A 214 20.29 -32.75 -16.96
CA PRO A 214 21.11 -33.94 -16.88
C PRO A 214 21.62 -34.20 -15.46
N PRO A 215 21.77 -35.46 -15.05
CA PRO A 215 22.24 -35.81 -13.72
C PRO A 215 23.66 -35.28 -13.45
N ASP A 216 23.93 -34.97 -12.18
CA ASP A 216 25.22 -34.44 -11.72
C ASP A 216 26.35 -35.49 -11.90
N LYS A 217 27.61 -35.02 -11.95
CA LYS A 217 28.79 -35.88 -12.10
C LYS A 217 28.88 -36.97 -11.05
N GLU A 218 28.44 -36.72 -9.80
CA GLU A 218 28.40 -37.69 -8.75
C GLU A 218 27.32 -38.75 -8.97
N GLN A 219 26.16 -38.33 -9.45
CA GLN A 219 25.07 -39.24 -9.82
C GLN A 219 25.45 -40.09 -11.03
N ILE A 220 26.17 -39.57 -12.03
CA ILE A 220 26.67 -40.32 -13.16
C ILE A 220 27.67 -41.40 -12.68
N LYS A 221 28.58 -41.10 -11.73
CA LYS A 221 29.48 -42.10 -11.18
C LYS A 221 28.72 -43.19 -10.44
N ALA A 222 27.78 -42.84 -9.61
CA ALA A 222 26.97 -43.82 -8.88
C ALA A 222 26.18 -44.72 -9.86
N MET A 223 25.66 -44.18 -10.95
CA MET A 223 25.01 -44.96 -12.01
C MET A 223 25.98 -45.88 -12.73
N GLN A 224 27.20 -45.44 -13.03
CA GLN A 224 28.23 -46.28 -13.62
C GLN A 224 28.61 -47.46 -12.74
N GLU A 225 28.69 -47.22 -11.41
CA GLU A 225 28.92 -48.29 -10.44
C GLU A 225 27.74 -49.28 -10.41
N GLN A 226 26.52 -48.82 -10.41
CA GLN A 226 25.33 -49.69 -10.44
C GLN A 226 25.28 -50.52 -11.74
N VAL A 227 25.54 -49.90 -12.90
CA VAL A 227 25.64 -50.61 -14.17
C VAL A 227 26.73 -51.66 -14.14
N SER A 228 27.92 -51.36 -13.59
CA SER A 228 29.04 -52.32 -13.52
C SER A 228 28.68 -53.52 -12.67
N VAL A 229 28.01 -53.33 -11.52
CA VAL A 229 27.54 -54.44 -10.67
C VAL A 229 26.52 -55.29 -11.41
N LYS A 230 25.57 -54.69 -12.09
CA LYS A 230 24.52 -55.39 -12.83
C LYS A 230 25.08 -56.19 -14.03
N ILE A 231 26.09 -55.64 -14.72
CA ILE A 231 26.81 -56.34 -15.81
C ILE A 231 27.58 -57.54 -15.21
N GLN A 232 28.22 -57.40 -14.03
CA GLN A 232 28.90 -58.54 -13.39
C GLN A 232 27.92 -59.67 -13.07
N GLU A 233 26.74 -59.35 -12.48
CA GLU A 233 25.69 -60.33 -12.24
C GLU A 233 25.26 -61.05 -13.50
N MET A 234 24.95 -60.30 -14.57
CA MET A 234 24.50 -60.85 -15.84
C MET A 234 25.62 -61.68 -16.51
N THR A 235 26.88 -61.24 -16.41
CA THR A 235 28.02 -61.97 -16.97
C THR A 235 28.19 -63.32 -16.22
N ALA A 236 28.00 -63.36 -14.90
CA ALA A 236 28.07 -64.57 -14.12
C ALA A 236 26.93 -65.55 -14.47
N GLU A 237 25.72 -65.05 -14.66
CA GLU A 237 24.59 -65.88 -15.13
C GLU A 237 24.79 -66.45 -16.52
N LEU A 238 25.30 -65.65 -17.47
CA LEU A 238 25.63 -66.11 -18.83
C LEU A 238 26.75 -67.09 -18.85
N GLN A 239 27.78 -66.94 -17.97
CA GLN A 239 28.87 -67.94 -17.86
C GLN A 239 28.35 -69.27 -17.33
N VAL A 240 27.43 -69.30 -16.38
CA VAL A 240 26.78 -70.54 -15.91
C VAL A 240 26.02 -71.22 -17.03
N GLN A 241 25.17 -70.45 -17.79
CA GLN A 241 24.44 -70.99 -18.92
C GLN A 241 25.36 -71.52 -20.05
N MET A 242 26.43 -70.82 -20.34
CA MET A 242 27.40 -71.27 -21.31
C MET A 242 28.14 -72.53 -20.84
N ALA A 243 28.47 -72.67 -19.57
CA ALA A 243 29.07 -73.84 -19.00
C ALA A 243 28.12 -75.06 -19.08
N GLU A 244 26.83 -74.86 -18.80
CA GLU A 244 25.82 -75.89 -18.99
C GLU A 244 25.65 -76.33 -20.43
N GLN A 245 25.56 -75.37 -21.37
CA GLN A 245 25.52 -75.66 -22.80
C GLN A 245 26.77 -76.38 -23.32
N GLN A 246 27.96 -75.98 -22.84
CA GLN A 246 29.22 -76.64 -23.16
C GLN A 246 29.25 -78.10 -22.68
N ALA A 247 28.74 -78.34 -21.46
CA ALA A 247 28.66 -79.70 -20.90
C ALA A 247 27.65 -80.61 -21.67
N GLU A 248 26.53 -80.01 -22.13
CA GLU A 248 25.58 -80.71 -22.99
C GLU A 248 26.15 -81.02 -24.37
N MET A 249 26.81 -80.06 -25.00
CA MET A 249 27.44 -80.27 -26.31
C MET A 249 28.62 -81.27 -26.22
N GLN A 250 29.40 -81.29 -25.11
CA GLN A 250 30.44 -82.28 -24.91
C GLN A 250 29.82 -83.70 -24.80
N LYS A 251 28.74 -83.89 -24.09
CA LYS A 251 28.02 -85.17 -24.05
C LYS A 251 27.52 -85.58 -25.42
N ALA A 252 27.01 -84.66 -26.24
CA ALA A 252 26.55 -84.93 -27.60
C ALA A 252 27.73 -85.31 -28.53
N VAL A 253 28.94 -84.80 -28.34
CA VAL A 253 30.14 -85.19 -29.03
C VAL A 253 30.61 -86.59 -28.59
N GLU A 254 30.57 -86.90 -27.31
CA GLU A 254 30.92 -88.24 -26.79
C GLU A 254 29.90 -89.30 -27.25
N MET A 255 28.65 -88.98 -27.48
CA MET A 255 27.61 -89.88 -28.02
C MET A 255 27.70 -89.98 -29.52
N GLY A 256 28.58 -89.26 -30.20
CA GLY A 256 28.76 -89.27 -31.64
C GLY A 256 27.71 -88.53 -32.49
N GLU A 257 26.86 -87.76 -31.85
CA GLU A 257 25.76 -86.98 -32.45
C GLU A 257 26.23 -85.63 -33.04
N MET A 258 27.44 -85.13 -32.61
CA MET A 258 27.98 -83.85 -33.08
C MET A 258 29.45 -83.92 -33.38
N LEU A 259 29.89 -83.24 -34.48
CA LEU A 259 31.32 -83.13 -34.89
C LEU A 259 32.01 -82.04 -33.98
N PRO A 260 33.27 -82.22 -33.52
CA PRO A 260 33.99 -81.25 -32.70
C PRO A 260 34.14 -79.87 -33.34
N GLU A 261 34.28 -79.80 -34.68
CA GLU A 261 34.34 -78.53 -35.46
C GLU A 261 33.00 -77.73 -35.36
N ARG A 262 31.90 -78.44 -35.36
CA ARG A 262 30.58 -77.83 -35.24
C ARG A 262 30.30 -77.31 -33.85
N MET A 263 30.73 -77.99 -32.81
CA MET A 263 30.72 -77.58 -31.40
C MET A 263 31.53 -76.29 -31.27
N ALA A 264 32.76 -76.19 -31.82
CA ALA A 264 33.57 -74.97 -31.72
C ALA A 264 32.89 -73.79 -32.43
N LEU A 265 32.21 -74.01 -33.58
CA LEU A 265 31.48 -72.94 -34.25
C LEU A 265 30.26 -72.48 -33.52
N GLU A 266 29.50 -73.38 -32.87
CA GLU A 266 28.31 -73.02 -32.10
C GLU A 266 28.68 -72.33 -30.76
N MET A 267 29.75 -72.77 -30.14
CA MET A 267 30.28 -72.09 -28.97
C MET A 267 30.75 -70.68 -29.26
N LYS A 268 31.42 -70.48 -30.41
CA LYS A 268 31.81 -69.12 -30.84
C LYS A 268 30.61 -68.23 -31.10
N LYS A 269 29.60 -68.75 -31.77
CA LYS A 269 28.33 -68.02 -31.97
C LYS A 269 27.64 -67.67 -30.64
N ALA A 270 27.62 -68.61 -29.68
CA ALA A 270 27.04 -68.34 -28.36
C ALA A 270 27.85 -67.27 -27.58
N GLN A 271 29.19 -67.28 -27.71
CA GLN A 271 30.04 -66.22 -27.13
C GLN A 271 29.78 -64.86 -27.78
N ASP A 272 29.70 -64.80 -29.12
CA ASP A 272 29.41 -63.56 -29.82
C ASP A 272 27.99 -63.01 -29.49
N GLN A 273 27.01 -63.90 -29.37
CA GLN A 273 25.65 -63.54 -28.93
C GLN A 273 25.59 -63.04 -27.48
N ALA A 274 26.31 -63.70 -26.57
CA ALA A 274 26.38 -63.27 -25.16
C ALA A 274 27.07 -61.89 -25.03
N ALA A 275 28.16 -61.65 -25.80
CA ALA A 275 28.82 -60.36 -25.82
C ALA A 275 27.86 -59.23 -26.35
N ALA A 276 27.14 -59.50 -27.43
CA ALA A 276 26.15 -58.56 -27.98
C ALA A 276 24.97 -58.32 -27.00
N GLN A 277 24.53 -59.34 -26.26
CA GLN A 277 23.50 -59.18 -25.22
C GLN A 277 23.96 -58.26 -24.10
N ILE A 278 25.20 -58.45 -23.61
CA ILE A 278 25.79 -57.62 -22.55
C ILE A 278 25.88 -56.15 -23.00
N GLU A 279 26.36 -55.93 -24.23
CA GLU A 279 26.52 -54.58 -24.79
C GLU A 279 25.17 -53.87 -24.94
N ASN A 280 24.17 -54.57 -25.48
CA ASN A 280 22.83 -54.03 -25.62
C ASN A 280 22.20 -53.74 -24.25
N PHE A 281 22.33 -54.64 -23.30
CA PHE A 281 21.85 -54.43 -21.93
C PHE A 281 22.54 -53.24 -21.26
N GLN A 282 23.84 -53.10 -21.44
CA GLN A 282 24.57 -51.95 -20.94
C GLN A 282 24.05 -50.65 -21.46
N GLN A 283 23.81 -50.54 -22.75
CA GLN A 283 23.29 -49.34 -23.41
C GLN A 283 21.86 -49.05 -22.93
N GLU A 284 21.00 -50.06 -22.92
CA GLU A 284 19.59 -49.93 -22.51
C GLU A 284 19.44 -49.54 -21.04
N TYR A 285 20.19 -50.22 -20.14
CA TYR A 285 20.15 -49.96 -18.73
C TYR A 285 20.75 -48.59 -18.34
N MET A 286 21.83 -48.16 -19.01
CA MET A 286 22.38 -46.81 -18.85
C MET A 286 21.38 -45.74 -19.34
N SER A 287 20.69 -45.94 -20.43
CA SER A 287 19.69 -44.99 -20.92
C SER A 287 18.50 -44.90 -19.98
N GLN A 288 18.08 -46.02 -19.40
CA GLN A 288 16.99 -46.05 -18.41
C GLN A 288 17.37 -45.28 -17.15
N LEU A 289 18.55 -45.57 -16.55
CA LEU A 289 19.04 -44.87 -15.37
C LEU A 289 19.19 -43.34 -15.61
N GLN A 290 19.69 -42.95 -16.76
CA GLN A 290 19.79 -41.54 -17.12
C GLN A 290 18.42 -40.88 -17.25
N SER A 291 17.42 -41.58 -17.76
CA SER A 291 16.06 -41.10 -17.89
C SER A 291 15.37 -40.94 -16.51
N GLU A 292 15.60 -41.89 -15.60
CA GLU A 292 15.05 -41.86 -14.22
C GLU A 292 15.71 -40.81 -13.34
N ALA A 293 17.01 -40.56 -13.49
CA ALA A 293 17.76 -39.59 -12.74
C ALA A 293 17.64 -38.16 -13.27
N SER A 294 17.16 -37.99 -14.51
CA SER A 294 16.93 -36.66 -15.04
C SER A 294 15.70 -36.01 -14.39
N LYS A 295 15.93 -34.90 -13.67
CA LYS A 295 14.84 -34.09 -13.10
C LYS A 295 14.26 -33.18 -14.17
N VAL A 296 12.93 -33.09 -14.20
CA VAL A 296 12.24 -32.08 -14.99
C VAL A 296 12.02 -30.89 -14.07
N GLU A 297 12.61 -29.76 -14.42
CA GLU A 297 12.37 -28.49 -13.77
C GLU A 297 11.57 -27.57 -14.69
N ASN A 298 10.86 -26.62 -14.09
CA ASN A 298 10.16 -25.59 -14.83
C ASN A 298 10.75 -24.22 -14.51
N LYS A 299 10.83 -23.38 -15.54
CA LYS A 299 11.24 -21.98 -15.41
C LYS A 299 10.32 -21.10 -16.24
N ILE A 300 9.85 -20.04 -15.61
CA ILE A 300 9.06 -19.02 -16.30
C ILE A 300 10.03 -17.99 -16.86
N MET A 301 9.91 -17.69 -18.14
CA MET A 301 10.72 -16.68 -18.83
C MET A 301 9.87 -15.85 -19.77
N SER A 302 10.37 -14.69 -20.19
CA SER A 302 9.69 -13.87 -21.18
C SER A 302 9.70 -14.56 -22.55
N GLU A 303 8.70 -14.28 -23.39
CA GLU A 303 8.64 -14.83 -24.75
C GLU A 303 9.87 -14.45 -25.59
N LYS A 304 10.46 -13.28 -25.33
CA LYS A 304 11.68 -12.82 -26.01
C LYS A 304 12.89 -13.67 -25.62
N GLU A 305 13.08 -13.93 -24.34
CA GLU A 305 14.15 -14.80 -23.83
C GLU A 305 13.99 -16.24 -24.34
N PHE A 306 12.77 -16.76 -24.32
CA PHE A 306 12.48 -18.10 -24.87
C PHE A 306 12.83 -18.21 -26.34
N ASN A 307 12.48 -17.23 -27.16
CA ASN A 307 12.78 -17.22 -28.57
C ASN A 307 14.30 -17.16 -28.86
N ILE A 308 15.07 -16.50 -27.98
CA ILE A 308 16.54 -16.49 -28.08
C ILE A 308 17.11 -17.86 -27.69
N LEU A 309 16.68 -18.41 -26.54
CA LEU A 309 17.16 -19.68 -26.02
C LEU A 309 16.74 -20.87 -26.92
N SER A 310 15.57 -20.80 -27.55
CA SER A 310 15.09 -21.85 -28.43
C SER A 310 15.93 -22.01 -29.73
N GLN A 311 16.78 -21.04 -30.08
CA GLN A 311 17.73 -21.11 -31.19
C GLN A 311 19.00 -21.89 -30.81
N ASP A 312 19.23 -22.13 -29.50
CA ASP A 312 20.36 -22.95 -29.05
C ASP A 312 20.01 -24.44 -29.15
N GLU A 313 20.80 -25.19 -29.91
CA GLU A 313 20.61 -26.63 -30.07
C GLU A 313 20.69 -27.41 -28.76
N THR A 314 21.49 -26.96 -27.81
CA THR A 314 21.63 -27.60 -26.49
C THR A 314 20.37 -27.47 -25.67
N PHE A 315 19.79 -26.27 -25.62
CA PHE A 315 18.54 -25.99 -24.94
C PHE A 315 17.36 -26.72 -25.60
N SER A 316 17.31 -26.75 -26.93
CA SER A 316 16.26 -27.43 -27.69
C SER A 316 16.20 -28.94 -27.39
N LYS A 317 17.36 -29.58 -27.16
CA LYS A 317 17.45 -31.02 -26.76
C LYS A 317 16.99 -31.27 -25.32
N MET A 318 17.12 -30.29 -24.43
CA MET A 318 16.68 -30.37 -23.04
C MET A 318 15.20 -30.04 -22.88
N LEU A 319 14.61 -29.33 -23.84
CA LEU A 319 13.22 -28.90 -23.78
C LEU A 319 12.27 -30.10 -23.83
N VAL A 320 11.39 -30.21 -22.82
CA VAL A 320 10.34 -31.21 -22.74
C VAL A 320 9.04 -30.69 -23.27
N ASP A 321 8.62 -29.51 -22.75
CA ASP A 321 7.38 -28.85 -23.14
C ASP A 321 7.46 -27.33 -22.86
N SER A 322 6.59 -26.56 -23.48
CA SER A 322 6.51 -25.12 -23.28
C SER A 322 5.05 -24.65 -23.34
N VAL A 323 4.60 -23.98 -22.29
CA VAL A 323 3.24 -23.45 -22.19
C VAL A 323 3.29 -21.93 -22.21
N LYS A 324 2.70 -21.33 -23.24
CA LYS A 324 2.56 -19.85 -23.32
C LYS A 324 1.37 -19.41 -22.49
N PHE A 325 1.56 -18.36 -21.69
CA PHE A 325 0.51 -17.70 -20.92
C PHE A 325 0.73 -16.21 -20.83
N TYR A 326 -0.32 -15.46 -20.48
CA TYR A 326 -0.25 -14.03 -20.28
C TYR A 326 -0.23 -13.74 -18.78
N GLY A 327 0.88 -13.21 -18.27
CA GLY A 327 1.02 -12.77 -16.89
C GLY A 327 0.71 -11.29 -16.76
N ASN A 328 0.07 -10.90 -15.65
CA ASN A 328 -0.08 -9.49 -15.29
C ASN A 328 1.26 -8.95 -14.79
N ARG A 329 1.65 -7.77 -15.26
CA ARG A 329 2.82 -7.02 -14.81
C ARG A 329 2.42 -5.58 -14.53
N ILE A 330 3.13 -4.95 -13.62
CA ILE A 330 2.99 -3.52 -13.35
C ILE A 330 3.98 -2.78 -14.26
N LYS A 331 3.46 -1.85 -15.03
CA LYS A 331 4.24 -0.89 -15.81
C LYS A 331 4.20 0.45 -15.10
N GLN A 332 5.34 1.02 -14.80
CA GLN A 332 5.50 2.38 -14.31
C GLN A 332 5.87 3.29 -15.48
N THR A 333 5.14 4.36 -15.65
CA THR A 333 5.39 5.40 -16.64
C THR A 333 5.57 6.73 -15.91
N CYS A 334 6.72 7.38 -16.11
CA CYS A 334 7.03 8.64 -15.47
C CYS A 334 7.00 9.79 -16.46
N VAL A 335 6.23 10.82 -16.12
CA VAL A 335 5.99 12.00 -16.96
C VAL A 335 6.27 13.27 -16.17
N VAL A 336 6.99 14.22 -16.76
CA VAL A 336 7.22 15.56 -16.18
C VAL A 336 6.55 16.57 -17.09
N GLY A 337 5.53 17.27 -16.59
CA GLY A 337 4.68 18.12 -17.40
C GLY A 337 4.05 17.32 -18.56
N ASP A 338 4.42 17.67 -19.79
CA ASP A 338 3.99 17.01 -21.02
C ASP A 338 4.99 15.98 -21.58
N THR A 339 6.13 15.78 -20.91
CA THR A 339 7.27 15.03 -21.44
C THR A 339 7.41 13.67 -20.76
N LEU A 340 7.39 12.60 -21.55
CA LEU A 340 7.69 11.25 -21.09
C LEU A 340 9.17 11.10 -20.75
N ILE A 341 9.48 10.78 -19.49
CA ILE A 341 10.84 10.58 -19.02
C ILE A 341 11.26 9.14 -19.25
N TYR A 342 10.62 8.18 -18.58
CA TYR A 342 10.93 6.76 -18.75
C TYR A 342 9.71 5.86 -18.53
N GLU A 343 9.84 4.63 -19.00
CA GLU A 343 8.92 3.53 -18.75
C GLU A 343 9.69 2.33 -18.22
N LYS A 344 9.17 1.70 -17.17
CA LYS A 344 9.75 0.52 -16.55
C LYS A 344 8.67 -0.53 -16.31
N ILE A 345 8.98 -1.78 -16.59
CA ILE A 345 8.13 -2.92 -16.21
C ILE A 345 8.74 -3.55 -14.98
N PHE A 346 7.95 -3.70 -13.92
CA PHE A 346 8.40 -4.32 -12.69
C PHE A 346 8.66 -5.82 -12.86
N PRO A 347 9.61 -6.39 -12.08
CA PRO A 347 9.90 -7.81 -12.11
C PRO A 347 8.68 -8.65 -11.67
N GLU A 348 8.73 -9.95 -11.92
CA GLU A 348 7.63 -10.89 -11.68
C GLU A 348 7.17 -10.97 -10.21
N VAL A 349 8.06 -10.70 -9.31
CA VAL A 349 7.77 -10.71 -7.87
C VAL A 349 6.73 -9.66 -7.49
N VAL A 350 6.71 -8.51 -8.20
CA VAL A 350 5.77 -7.42 -7.95
C VAL A 350 4.47 -7.67 -8.72
N LYS A 351 3.46 -8.21 -8.06
CA LYS A 351 2.16 -8.57 -8.65
C LYS A 351 1.10 -7.48 -8.49
N ASP A 352 1.19 -6.71 -7.41
CA ASP A 352 0.25 -5.66 -7.05
C ASP A 352 0.92 -4.28 -7.09
N TYR A 353 0.12 -3.23 -7.06
CA TYR A 353 0.63 -1.87 -7.02
C TYR A 353 1.50 -1.63 -5.78
N PRO A 354 2.60 -0.89 -5.89
CA PRO A 354 3.46 -0.57 -4.73
C PRO A 354 2.80 0.43 -3.75
N ILE A 355 1.54 0.77 -3.99
CA ILE A 355 0.75 1.70 -3.21
C ILE A 355 -0.31 0.92 -2.46
N VAL A 356 -0.23 0.96 -1.13
CA VAL A 356 -1.15 0.27 -0.22
C VAL A 356 -2.12 1.28 0.38
N PRO A 357 -3.44 1.16 0.12
CA PRO A 357 -4.44 2.06 0.65
C PRO A 357 -4.94 1.63 2.04
N PHE A 358 -5.13 2.61 2.91
CA PHE A 358 -5.79 2.49 4.21
C PHE A 358 -7.10 3.28 4.17
N HIS A 359 -8.22 2.62 4.46
CA HIS A 359 -9.55 3.24 4.39
C HIS A 359 -10.16 3.40 5.78
N PHE A 360 -10.89 4.48 6.00
CA PHE A 360 -11.73 4.55 7.21
C PHE A 360 -13.02 3.73 7.03
N LYS A 361 -13.82 4.06 6.02
CA LYS A 361 -15.05 3.31 5.73
C LYS A 361 -15.21 3.12 4.24
N TRP A 362 -15.02 1.89 3.78
CA TRP A 362 -15.21 1.52 2.39
C TRP A 362 -16.66 1.68 1.94
N THR A 363 -16.87 2.32 0.80
CA THR A 363 -18.19 2.61 0.22
C THR A 363 -18.47 1.84 -1.06
N GLY A 364 -17.61 0.89 -1.45
CA GLY A 364 -17.66 0.19 -2.72
C GLY A 364 -17.01 0.94 -3.87
N THR A 365 -16.32 2.04 -3.58
CA THR A 365 -15.56 2.85 -4.56
C THR A 365 -14.22 3.26 -3.94
N PRO A 366 -13.20 3.61 -4.74
CA PRO A 366 -11.89 4.04 -4.23
C PRO A 366 -11.92 5.40 -3.51
N TYR A 367 -13.11 5.94 -3.26
CA TYR A 367 -13.34 7.19 -2.51
C TYR A 367 -14.19 6.90 -1.26
N PRO A 368 -13.58 6.39 -0.19
CA PRO A 368 -14.28 6.01 1.03
C PRO A 368 -14.75 7.24 1.82
N MET A 369 -15.54 6.99 2.86
CA MET A 369 -16.01 8.03 3.77
C MET A 369 -15.04 8.17 4.96
N SER A 370 -14.72 9.41 5.35
CA SER A 370 -13.92 9.69 6.56
C SER A 370 -14.75 9.60 7.84
N ALA A 371 -14.05 9.51 8.98
CA ALA A 371 -14.70 9.60 10.29
C ALA A 371 -15.33 10.97 10.51
N VAL A 372 -14.75 12.00 9.94
CA VAL A 372 -15.14 13.41 10.12
C VAL A 372 -16.38 13.77 9.30
N ALA A 373 -16.56 13.18 8.12
CA ALA A 373 -17.63 13.55 7.17
C ALA A 373 -19.04 13.60 7.80
N PRO A 374 -19.51 12.59 8.57
CA PRO A 374 -20.84 12.63 9.19
C PRO A 374 -20.95 13.66 10.32
N LEU A 375 -19.83 14.13 10.89
CA LEU A 375 -19.80 15.05 12.03
C LEU A 375 -19.86 16.52 11.63
N VAL A 376 -19.44 16.85 10.38
CA VAL A 376 -19.30 18.25 9.91
C VAL A 376 -20.63 19.00 10.00
N GLY A 377 -21.73 18.36 9.62
CA GLY A 377 -23.08 19.00 9.68
C GLY A 377 -23.46 19.38 11.11
N LYS A 378 -23.30 18.46 12.05
CA LYS A 378 -23.60 18.70 13.48
C LYS A 378 -22.64 19.70 14.13
N GLN A 379 -21.37 19.67 13.76
CA GLN A 379 -20.40 20.68 14.20
C GLN A 379 -20.80 22.08 13.77
N ARG A 380 -21.25 22.27 12.51
CA ARG A 380 -21.73 23.55 12.01
C ARG A 380 -22.99 24.03 12.74
N GLU A 381 -23.93 23.12 13.03
CA GLU A 381 -25.15 23.41 13.78
C GLU A 381 -24.84 23.90 15.21
N ILE A 382 -23.95 23.19 15.91
CA ILE A 382 -23.51 23.56 17.27
C ILE A 382 -22.83 24.91 17.26
N ASN A 383 -21.89 25.15 16.33
CA ASN A 383 -21.18 26.42 16.23
C ASN A 383 -22.16 27.58 15.96
N LYS A 384 -23.11 27.40 15.03
CA LYS A 384 -24.11 28.44 14.72
C LYS A 384 -25.01 28.73 15.90
N SER A 385 -25.45 27.71 16.62
CA SER A 385 -26.27 27.89 17.83
C SER A 385 -25.51 28.67 18.94
N HIS A 386 -24.22 28.34 19.14
CA HIS A 386 -23.38 29.10 20.08
C HIS A 386 -23.15 30.55 19.65
N GLN A 387 -22.90 30.80 18.36
CA GLN A 387 -22.73 32.15 17.81
C GLN A 387 -23.99 33.00 18.06
N ILE A 388 -25.18 32.44 17.81
CA ILE A 388 -26.46 33.12 18.07
C ILE A 388 -26.65 33.39 19.52
N MET A 389 -26.31 32.44 20.44
CA MET A 389 -26.41 32.65 21.90
C MET A 389 -25.49 33.77 22.36
N VAL A 390 -24.24 33.80 21.93
CA VAL A 390 -23.27 34.84 22.28
C VAL A 390 -23.69 36.19 21.70
N HIS A 391 -24.16 36.23 20.47
CA HIS A 391 -24.65 37.46 19.84
C HIS A 391 -25.85 38.03 20.59
N ASN A 392 -26.84 37.18 20.96
CA ASN A 392 -27.98 37.61 21.76
C ASN A 392 -27.58 38.13 23.15
N ALA A 393 -26.63 37.47 23.82
CA ALA A 393 -26.08 37.94 25.10
C ALA A 393 -25.37 39.30 24.95
N SER A 394 -24.63 39.51 23.85
CA SER A 394 -24.00 40.79 23.54
C SER A 394 -25.03 41.90 23.29
N LEU A 395 -26.11 41.60 22.56
CA LEU A 395 -27.20 42.55 22.36
C LEU A 395 -27.93 42.87 23.68
N GLY A 396 -28.01 41.89 24.61
CA GLY A 396 -28.59 42.09 25.94
C GLY A 396 -27.75 43.01 26.82
N SER A 397 -26.42 42.99 26.66
CA SER A 397 -25.51 43.87 27.42
C SER A 397 -25.38 45.28 26.79
N SER A 398 -25.69 45.41 25.50
CA SER A 398 -25.61 46.69 24.73
C SER A 398 -27.03 47.19 24.47
N LEU A 399 -27.59 47.92 25.45
CA LEU A 399 -28.95 48.42 25.35
C LEU A 399 -29.07 49.41 24.18
N ARG A 400 -30.09 49.20 23.34
CA ARG A 400 -30.52 50.15 22.31
C ARG A 400 -31.57 51.08 22.92
N TRP A 401 -31.50 52.34 22.56
CA TRP A 401 -32.41 53.34 23.08
C TRP A 401 -33.25 53.92 21.94
N LEU A 402 -34.56 53.97 22.14
CA LEU A 402 -35.46 54.74 21.32
C LEU A 402 -35.59 56.11 22.00
N TYR A 403 -35.34 57.17 21.24
CA TYR A 403 -35.42 58.54 21.70
C TYR A 403 -35.99 59.43 20.64
N GLU A 404 -36.64 60.51 21.07
CA GLU A 404 -37.13 61.55 20.17
C GLU A 404 -35.95 62.44 19.72
N GLU A 405 -35.86 62.73 18.42
CA GLU A 405 -34.77 63.53 17.87
C GLU A 405 -34.70 64.91 18.56
N GLY A 406 -33.53 65.27 19.07
CA GLY A 406 -33.34 66.49 19.86
C GLY A 406 -33.69 66.42 21.35
N SER A 407 -34.16 65.26 21.89
CA SER A 407 -34.51 65.09 23.32
C SER A 407 -33.29 64.89 24.24
N LEU A 408 -32.16 64.50 23.66
CA LEU A 408 -30.93 64.19 24.43
C LEU A 408 -29.69 64.63 23.67
N ASP A 409 -28.57 64.69 24.39
CA ASP A 409 -27.26 64.89 23.79
C ASP A 409 -26.70 63.50 23.39
N THR A 410 -26.64 63.26 22.04
CA THR A 410 -26.25 61.98 21.47
C THR A 410 -24.80 61.65 21.73
N GLU A 411 -23.90 62.61 21.87
CA GLU A 411 -22.49 62.37 22.16
C GLU A 411 -22.33 61.86 23.60
N VAL A 412 -22.91 62.54 24.57
CA VAL A 412 -22.88 62.14 25.98
C VAL A 412 -23.55 60.78 26.18
N TRP A 413 -24.69 60.55 25.56
CA TRP A 413 -25.41 59.29 25.66
C TRP A 413 -24.68 58.15 24.99
N SER A 414 -24.04 58.32 23.84
CA SER A 414 -23.27 57.29 23.17
C SER A 414 -22.03 56.84 23.97
N GLN A 415 -21.44 57.81 24.67
CA GLN A 415 -20.22 57.54 25.45
C GLN A 415 -20.51 56.89 26.83
N TYR A 416 -21.59 57.29 27.48
CA TYR A 416 -21.84 56.92 28.90
C TYR A 416 -23.04 56.02 29.10
N SER A 417 -23.89 55.73 28.10
CA SER A 417 -25.13 54.95 28.26
C SER A 417 -24.92 53.51 28.77
N SER A 418 -23.72 52.95 28.59
CA SER A 418 -23.33 51.63 29.07
C SER A 418 -22.43 51.64 30.32
N SER A 419 -22.11 52.85 30.82
CA SER A 419 -21.24 52.99 32.02
C SER A 419 -22.03 52.80 33.30
N PRO A 420 -21.58 51.96 34.26
CA PRO A 420 -22.25 51.76 35.53
C PRO A 420 -22.32 53.07 36.35
N GLY A 421 -23.52 53.46 36.80
CA GLY A 421 -23.72 54.64 37.60
C GLY A 421 -23.68 55.97 36.86
N ALA A 422 -23.68 56.01 35.55
CA ALA A 422 -23.68 57.24 34.77
C ALA A 422 -25.00 57.99 34.93
N LEU A 423 -24.92 59.34 35.11
CA LEU A 423 -26.07 60.25 35.12
C LEU A 423 -26.25 60.79 33.69
N LEU A 424 -27.34 60.40 33.04
CA LEU A 424 -27.64 60.73 31.68
C LEU A 424 -28.68 61.82 31.60
N PRO A 425 -28.34 63.05 31.16
CA PRO A 425 -29.27 64.15 31.09
C PRO A 425 -30.26 63.99 29.92
N VAL A 426 -31.53 64.37 30.19
CA VAL A 426 -32.59 64.44 29.17
C VAL A 426 -33.12 65.89 29.19
N ARG A 427 -33.43 66.45 28.03
CA ARG A 427 -33.96 67.83 27.89
C ARG A 427 -35.32 67.92 28.57
N PRO A 428 -35.57 68.99 29.32
CA PRO A 428 -36.88 69.23 29.98
C PRO A 428 -38.01 69.33 28.96
N GLY A 429 -39.08 68.55 29.13
CA GLY A 429 -40.26 68.57 28.28
C GLY A 429 -40.26 67.53 27.12
N SER A 430 -39.17 66.78 26.95
CA SER A 430 -39.09 65.68 25.97
C SER A 430 -39.44 64.32 26.60
N GLU A 431 -39.89 63.37 25.75
CA GLU A 431 -40.13 62.01 26.21
C GLU A 431 -38.82 61.35 26.65
N ARG A 432 -38.92 60.52 27.71
CA ARG A 432 -37.74 59.79 28.25
C ARG A 432 -37.34 58.71 27.26
N PRO A 433 -36.04 58.57 26.99
CA PRO A 433 -35.56 57.45 26.16
C PRO A 433 -35.98 56.10 26.77
N THR A 434 -36.52 55.25 25.91
CA THR A 434 -36.94 53.89 26.31
C THR A 434 -35.96 52.87 25.81
N PRO A 435 -35.45 51.97 26.72
CA PRO A 435 -34.57 50.92 26.29
C PRO A 435 -35.33 49.86 25.50
N VAL A 436 -34.75 49.48 24.32
CA VAL A 436 -35.27 48.37 23.52
C VAL A 436 -34.61 47.10 24.00
N MET A 437 -35.38 46.34 24.77
CA MET A 437 -34.92 45.04 25.23
C MET A 437 -34.81 44.06 24.05
N PRO A 438 -33.69 43.32 23.89
CA PRO A 438 -33.63 42.27 22.91
C PRO A 438 -34.66 41.18 23.21
N ALA A 439 -35.20 40.55 22.18
CA ALA A 439 -36.09 39.40 22.35
C ALA A 439 -35.38 38.30 23.14
N PRO A 440 -36.06 37.68 24.12
CA PRO A 440 -35.47 36.60 24.89
C PRO A 440 -35.09 35.43 23.96
N LEU A 441 -33.89 34.90 24.13
CA LEU A 441 -33.43 33.77 23.37
C LEU A 441 -34.30 32.54 23.68
N SER A 442 -34.77 31.86 22.63
CA SER A 442 -35.54 30.62 22.81
C SER A 442 -34.69 29.55 23.49
N SER A 443 -35.27 28.84 24.48
CA SER A 443 -34.63 27.67 25.08
C SER A 443 -34.31 26.55 24.12
N ALA A 444 -34.94 26.55 22.93
CA ALA A 444 -34.66 25.61 21.86
C ALA A 444 -33.17 25.58 21.44
N PHE A 445 -32.47 26.72 21.46
CA PHE A 445 -31.04 26.76 21.15
C PHE A 445 -30.18 25.99 22.13
N PHE A 446 -30.51 26.02 23.41
CA PHE A 446 -29.80 25.22 24.42
C PHE A 446 -30.06 23.74 24.25
N THR A 447 -31.31 23.36 23.94
CA THR A 447 -31.68 21.97 23.64
C THR A 447 -30.95 21.47 22.39
N MET A 448 -30.94 22.25 21.28
CA MET A 448 -30.22 21.90 20.03
C MET A 448 -28.73 21.66 20.28
N VAL A 449 -28.07 22.46 21.12
CA VAL A 449 -26.67 22.25 21.47
C VAL A 449 -26.49 20.96 22.26
N GLN A 450 -27.36 20.62 23.19
CA GLN A 450 -27.28 19.38 23.96
C GLN A 450 -27.54 18.14 23.10
N GLU A 451 -28.58 18.18 22.27
CA GLU A 451 -28.86 17.13 21.28
C GLU A 451 -27.74 16.98 20.26
N GLY A 452 -27.23 18.11 19.76
CA GLY A 452 -26.10 18.09 18.82
C GLY A 452 -24.84 17.44 19.40
N LYS A 453 -24.55 17.63 20.68
CA LYS A 453 -23.45 16.94 21.38
C LYS A 453 -23.69 15.44 21.47
N ALA A 454 -24.89 15.03 21.88
CA ALA A 454 -25.26 13.61 21.96
C ALA A 454 -25.22 12.93 20.57
N ASP A 455 -25.71 13.62 19.54
CA ASP A 455 -25.63 13.15 18.15
C ASP A 455 -24.20 12.94 17.67
N MET A 456 -23.29 13.87 18.03
CA MET A 456 -21.87 13.73 17.68
C MET A 456 -21.25 12.51 18.33
N GLU A 457 -21.50 12.26 19.61
CA GLU A 457 -21.03 11.07 20.32
C GLU A 457 -21.58 9.79 19.68
N TYR A 458 -22.87 9.78 19.35
CA TYR A 458 -23.52 8.64 18.70
C TYR A 458 -22.97 8.37 17.29
N LEU A 459 -22.80 9.42 16.46
CA LEU A 459 -22.26 9.30 15.10
C LEU A 459 -20.79 8.86 15.09
N ALA A 460 -19.99 9.44 15.98
CA ALA A 460 -18.59 9.06 16.14
C ALA A 460 -18.43 7.65 16.70
N GLY A 461 -19.39 7.19 17.54
CA GLY A 461 -19.27 5.96 18.30
C GLY A 461 -18.26 6.06 19.44
N ILE A 462 -17.91 7.27 19.84
CA ILE A 462 -16.99 7.58 20.93
C ILE A 462 -17.82 8.25 22.03
N TYR A 463 -17.93 7.58 23.16
CA TYR A 463 -18.74 8.01 24.27
C TYR A 463 -17.90 8.65 25.36
N ALA A 464 -18.53 9.45 26.20
CA ALA A 464 -17.88 10.12 27.32
C ALA A 464 -17.13 9.16 28.27
N SER A 465 -17.62 7.92 28.41
CA SER A 465 -16.95 6.87 29.19
C SER A 465 -15.58 6.48 28.63
N MET A 466 -15.41 6.50 27.31
CA MET A 466 -14.11 6.23 26.65
C MET A 466 -13.12 7.38 26.85
N GLN A 467 -13.62 8.58 27.16
CA GLN A 467 -12.83 9.77 27.47
C GLN A 467 -12.53 9.92 28.96
N GLY A 468 -12.86 8.91 29.76
CA GLY A 468 -12.61 8.92 31.22
C GLY A 468 -13.69 9.63 32.06
N ASP A 469 -14.81 10.07 31.46
CA ASP A 469 -15.93 10.66 32.20
C ASP A 469 -16.82 9.55 32.76
N THR A 470 -16.57 9.19 34.02
CA THR A 470 -17.37 8.20 34.75
C THR A 470 -18.45 8.93 35.60
N LYS A 471 -19.64 9.01 35.02
CA LYS A 471 -20.80 9.65 35.73
C LYS A 471 -21.39 8.81 36.83
N SER A 472 -21.03 7.53 37.00
CA SER A 472 -21.56 6.64 38.01
C SER A 472 -20.50 6.25 39.04
N GLN A 473 -20.70 6.67 40.29
CA GLN A 473 -19.86 6.32 41.43
C GLN A 473 -19.98 4.85 41.91
N HIS A 474 -20.76 4.02 41.21
CA HIS A 474 -21.11 2.66 41.64
C HIS A 474 -20.80 1.54 40.63
N GLU A 475 -20.02 1.81 39.59
CA GLU A 475 -19.65 0.77 38.65
C GLU A 475 -18.51 -0.10 39.20
N THR A 476 -18.69 -1.42 39.08
CA THR A 476 -17.64 -2.37 39.45
C THR A 476 -16.53 -2.36 38.36
N PHE A 477 -15.30 -2.66 38.75
CA PHE A 477 -14.16 -2.78 37.81
C PHE A 477 -14.48 -3.65 36.58
N ARG A 478 -15.21 -4.77 36.78
CA ARG A 478 -15.67 -5.62 35.68
C ARG A 478 -16.71 -4.95 34.78
N GLY A 479 -17.57 -4.12 35.36
CA GLY A 479 -18.54 -3.33 34.59
C GLY A 479 -17.85 -2.27 33.74
N MET A 480 -16.81 -1.60 34.24
CA MET A 480 -16.03 -0.63 33.50
C MET A 480 -15.28 -1.27 32.33
N LEU A 481 -14.64 -2.44 32.54
CA LEU A 481 -13.98 -3.20 31.48
C LEU A 481 -14.96 -3.64 30.37
N ALA A 482 -16.16 -4.07 30.76
CA ALA A 482 -17.20 -4.44 29.80
C ALA A 482 -17.68 -3.24 28.97
N LEU A 483 -17.87 -2.08 29.61
CA LEU A 483 -18.25 -0.84 28.93
C LEU A 483 -17.17 -0.38 27.95
N ASP A 484 -15.90 -0.45 28.33
CA ASP A 484 -14.78 -0.12 27.46
C ASP A 484 -14.71 -1.08 26.25
N GLU A 485 -14.90 -2.37 26.48
CA GLU A 485 -14.97 -3.36 25.42
C GLU A 485 -16.13 -3.11 24.45
N TYR A 486 -17.30 -2.75 24.96
CA TYR A 486 -18.46 -2.40 24.11
C TYR A 486 -18.24 -1.10 23.35
N GLY A 487 -17.64 -0.08 23.97
CA GLY A 487 -17.31 1.20 23.35
C GLY A 487 -16.32 1.04 22.18
N THR A 488 -15.31 0.20 22.34
CA THR A 488 -14.24 0.01 21.33
C THR A 488 -14.64 -0.90 20.16
N ARG A 489 -15.80 -1.54 20.18
CA ARG A 489 -16.21 -2.49 19.11
C ARG A 489 -16.16 -1.90 17.71
N ARG A 490 -16.61 -0.66 17.53
CA ARG A 490 -16.61 0.01 16.22
C ARG A 490 -15.18 0.23 15.72
N VAL A 491 -14.28 0.62 16.61
CA VAL A 491 -12.86 0.83 16.30
C VAL A 491 -12.19 -0.50 15.96
N LYS A 492 -12.40 -1.54 16.77
CA LYS A 492 -11.89 -2.90 16.51
C LYS A 492 -12.40 -3.45 15.18
N GLN A 493 -13.67 -3.20 14.84
CA GLN A 493 -14.22 -3.60 13.55
C GLN A 493 -13.55 -2.87 12.38
N TRP A 494 -13.32 -1.57 12.51
CA TRP A 494 -12.60 -0.80 11.51
C TRP A 494 -11.16 -1.30 11.33
N MET A 495 -10.44 -1.53 12.43
CA MET A 495 -9.08 -2.08 12.38
C MET A 495 -9.06 -3.42 11.63
N LYS A 496 -9.94 -4.36 12.01
CA LYS A 496 -9.98 -5.70 11.43
C LYS A 496 -10.36 -5.73 9.94
N HIS A 497 -11.26 -4.85 9.49
CA HIS A 497 -11.77 -4.90 8.13
C HIS A 497 -11.07 -3.94 7.15
N SER A 498 -10.37 -2.93 7.65
CA SER A 498 -9.78 -1.90 6.80
C SER A 498 -8.27 -1.75 6.99
N ILE A 499 -7.76 -1.88 8.21
CA ILE A 499 -6.34 -1.67 8.50
C ILE A 499 -5.55 -2.98 8.38
N GLU A 500 -5.99 -4.05 9.04
CA GLU A 500 -5.31 -5.35 8.98
C GLU A 500 -5.12 -5.90 7.55
N PRO A 501 -6.09 -5.81 6.62
CA PRO A 501 -5.88 -6.26 5.24
C PRO A 501 -4.87 -5.43 4.45
N ALA A 502 -4.60 -4.19 4.87
CA ALA A 502 -3.66 -3.29 4.23
C ALA A 502 -2.22 -3.46 4.76
N LEU A 503 -2.08 -4.01 5.96
CA LEU A 503 -0.78 -4.35 6.57
C LEU A 503 -0.27 -5.70 6.11
#